data_b38da7671af81093b6651d264997867a
#
_entry.id   b38da7671af81093b6651d264997867a
#
_cell.length_a   1.000
_cell.length_b   1.000
_cell.length_c   1.000
_cell.angle_alpha   90.00
_cell.angle_beta   90.00
_cell.angle_gamma   90.00
#
_symmetry.space_group_name_H-M   'P 1'
#
loop_
_entity.id
_entity.type
_entity.pdbx_description
1 polymer ?
#
loop_
_entity_poly.entity_id
_entity_poly.type
_entity_poly.pdbx_seq_one_letter_code
_entity_poly.pdbx_strand_id
1 'polypeptide(L)'
;IFFISSFLTDYTNKITVENGIIEINGEYSMDIHISDIDTIMLTDEHPSIKLRTNGISTRKVNIGNFKMEDGNKCRLYINKSTQSCIEIRLSEHISHTKIIFLNSKTNDETKNLFDKIYNLKY
;
A
#
# COMPACT_ATOMS: atom_id res chain seq x y z
N ILE A 1 7.53 -25.68 15.86
CA ILE A 1 8.17 -25.73 14.54
C ILE A 1 7.21 -25.27 13.43
N PHE A 2 6.04 -25.86 13.39
CA PHE A 2 5.06 -25.47 12.38
C PHE A 2 4.59 -24.01 12.55
N PHE A 3 4.58 -23.50 13.76
CA PHE A 3 4.21 -22.10 13.97
C PHE A 3 5.29 -21.15 13.49
N ILE A 4 6.53 -21.61 13.39
CA ILE A 4 7.61 -20.82 12.79
C ILE A 4 7.32 -20.61 11.31
N SER A 5 6.86 -21.65 10.64
CA SER A 5 6.45 -21.55 9.23
C SER A 5 5.37 -20.52 9.04
N SER A 6 4.34 -20.57 9.88
CA SER A 6 3.24 -19.63 9.87
C SER A 6 3.73 -18.20 10.10
N PHE A 7 4.64 -18.05 11.06
CA PHE A 7 5.23 -16.78 11.41
C PHE A 7 6.04 -16.20 10.24
N LEU A 8 6.83 -17.05 9.58
CA LEU A 8 7.67 -16.63 8.46
C LEU A 8 6.88 -16.21 7.22
N THR A 9 5.64 -16.64 7.10
CA THR A 9 4.80 -16.30 5.93
C THR A 9 3.91 -15.08 6.17
N ASP A 10 4.00 -14.46 7.34
CA ASP A 10 3.19 -13.29 7.67
C ASP A 10 3.98 -12.00 7.42
N TYR A 11 3.81 -11.46 6.24
CA TYR A 11 4.45 -10.20 5.83
C TYR A 11 3.49 -9.01 5.92
N THR A 12 2.62 -9.03 6.91
CA THR A 12 1.62 -7.96 7.05
C THR A 12 2.27 -6.67 7.53
N ASN A 13 2.10 -5.59 6.76
CA ASN A 13 2.54 -4.27 7.16
C ASN A 13 1.50 -3.65 8.10
N LYS A 14 1.99 -2.96 9.10
CA LYS A 14 1.14 -2.17 10.00
C LYS A 14 1.07 -0.75 9.49
N ILE A 15 -0.14 -0.26 9.25
CA ILE A 15 -0.37 1.08 8.72
C ILE A 15 -1.07 1.91 9.79
N THR A 16 -0.48 3.03 10.15
CA THR A 16 -1.05 3.97 11.11
C THR A 16 -1.07 5.37 10.51
N VAL A 17 -2.00 6.20 10.97
CA VAL A 17 -2.12 7.59 10.52
C VAL A 17 -2.14 8.48 11.75
N GLU A 18 -1.08 9.27 11.92
CA GLU A 18 -0.94 10.18 13.05
C GLU A 18 -0.20 11.43 12.62
N ASN A 19 -0.62 12.59 13.15
CA ASN A 19 0.07 13.86 12.94
C ASN A 19 0.30 14.20 11.46
N GLY A 20 -0.66 13.87 10.61
CA GLY A 20 -0.55 14.16 9.17
C GLY A 20 0.41 13.26 8.42
N ILE A 21 0.79 12.12 9.01
CA ILE A 21 1.71 11.17 8.40
C ILE A 21 1.08 9.78 8.37
N ILE A 22 1.14 9.14 7.21
CA ILE A 22 0.79 7.73 7.07
C ILE A 22 2.07 6.94 7.26
N GLU A 23 2.15 6.18 8.34
CA GLU A 23 3.33 5.34 8.63
C GLU A 23 3.04 3.91 8.23
N ILE A 24 3.87 3.37 7.34
CA ILE A 24 3.79 1.98 6.93
C ILE A 24 5.01 1.27 7.46
N ASN A 25 4.82 0.46 8.50
CA ASN A 25 5.89 -0.26 9.17
C ASN A 25 5.98 -1.69 8.64
N GLY A 26 7.17 -2.30 8.78
CA GLY A 26 7.42 -3.66 8.31
C GLY A 26 8.33 -3.66 7.11
N GLU A 27 8.18 -4.65 6.24
CA GLU A 27 9.00 -4.75 5.04
C GLU A 27 8.72 -3.60 4.09
N TYR A 28 9.78 -3.00 3.56
CA TYR A 28 9.70 -1.84 2.66
C TYR A 28 8.98 -0.67 3.30
N SER A 29 9.25 -0.43 4.59
CA SER A 29 8.62 0.64 5.34
C SER A 29 8.73 2.00 4.65
N MET A 30 7.72 2.83 4.83
CA MET A 30 7.75 4.19 4.29
C MET A 30 6.79 5.07 5.07
N ASP A 31 7.09 6.37 5.06
CA ASP A 31 6.22 7.39 5.62
C ASP A 31 5.71 8.26 4.48
N ILE A 32 4.40 8.52 4.49
CA ILE A 32 3.78 9.39 3.50
C ILE A 32 3.17 10.57 4.23
N HIS A 33 3.67 11.77 3.94
CA HIS A 33 3.06 12.99 4.47
C HIS A 33 1.79 13.28 3.69
N ILE A 34 0.69 13.50 4.41
CA ILE A 34 -0.60 13.79 3.77
C ILE A 34 -0.53 15.02 2.88
N SER A 35 0.30 15.99 3.27
CA SER A 35 0.52 17.19 2.46
C SER A 35 1.18 16.92 1.11
N ASP A 36 1.82 15.76 0.94
CA ASP A 36 2.47 15.38 -0.31
C ASP A 36 1.53 14.61 -1.25
N ILE A 37 0.33 14.28 -0.80
CA ILE A 37 -0.64 13.53 -1.60
C ILE A 37 -1.33 14.47 -2.59
N ASP A 38 -1.25 14.13 -3.87
CA ASP A 38 -1.99 14.84 -4.91
C ASP A 38 -3.41 14.29 -5.01
N THR A 39 -3.55 12.97 -5.17
CA THR A 39 -4.86 12.32 -5.26
C THR A 39 -4.89 11.04 -4.45
N ILE A 40 -6.08 10.70 -3.98
CA ILE A 40 -6.34 9.46 -3.28
C ILE A 40 -7.68 8.89 -3.74
N MET A 41 -7.71 7.58 -4.02
CA MET A 41 -8.90 6.87 -4.49
C MET A 41 -9.06 5.54 -3.80
N LEU A 42 -10.31 5.17 -3.55
CA LEU A 42 -10.65 3.82 -3.10
C LEU A 42 -11.18 3.05 -4.31
N THR A 43 -10.58 1.90 -4.60
CA THR A 43 -10.97 1.08 -5.75
C THR A 43 -11.33 -0.34 -5.30
N ASP A 44 -12.06 -1.06 -6.14
CA ASP A 44 -12.40 -2.46 -5.89
C ASP A 44 -11.49 -3.41 -6.66
N GLU A 45 -10.45 -2.88 -7.29
CA GLU A 45 -9.53 -3.66 -8.09
C GLU A 45 -8.09 -3.40 -7.67
N HIS A 46 -7.29 -4.46 -7.67
CA HIS A 46 -5.85 -4.33 -7.49
C HIS A 46 -5.23 -3.81 -8.79
N PRO A 47 -4.07 -3.13 -8.71
CA PRO A 47 -3.42 -2.63 -9.91
C PRO A 47 -2.95 -3.77 -10.82
N SER A 48 -2.94 -3.53 -12.12
CA SER A 48 -2.42 -4.48 -13.11
C SER A 48 -0.90 -4.39 -13.11
N ILE A 49 -0.26 -5.46 -12.66
CA ILE A 49 1.19 -5.52 -12.47
C ILE A 49 1.85 -6.26 -13.63
N LYS A 50 2.90 -5.65 -14.18
CA LYS A 50 3.72 -6.28 -15.22
C LYS A 50 4.79 -7.17 -14.63
N LEU A 51 5.54 -6.64 -13.64
CA LEU A 51 6.59 -7.42 -12.99
C LEU A 51 6.94 -6.84 -11.62
N ARG A 52 7.57 -7.69 -10.80
CA ARG A 52 8.14 -7.30 -9.54
C ARG A 52 9.58 -6.86 -9.79
N THR A 53 9.93 -5.65 -9.36
CA THR A 53 11.30 -5.14 -9.53
C THR A 53 12.15 -5.38 -8.29
N ASN A 54 11.60 -5.12 -7.10
CA ASN A 54 12.28 -5.40 -5.84
C ASN A 54 11.21 -5.47 -4.75
N GLY A 55 10.73 -6.67 -4.48
CA GLY A 55 9.65 -6.83 -3.52
C GLY A 55 9.35 -8.28 -3.20
N ILE A 56 8.34 -8.46 -2.39
CA ILE A 56 7.85 -9.76 -1.92
C ILE A 56 6.52 -10.05 -2.61
N SER A 57 6.44 -11.19 -3.26
CA SER A 57 5.18 -11.64 -3.87
C SER A 57 4.91 -13.08 -3.45
N THR A 58 3.87 -13.28 -2.68
CA THR A 58 3.43 -14.58 -2.19
C THR A 58 1.96 -14.80 -2.56
N ARG A 59 1.40 -15.93 -2.14
CA ARG A 59 -0.04 -16.16 -2.32
C ARG A 59 -0.88 -15.16 -1.53
N LYS A 60 -0.33 -14.59 -0.46
CA LYS A 60 -1.07 -13.72 0.46
C LYS A 60 -0.84 -12.23 0.23
N VAL A 61 0.34 -11.86 -0.24
CA VAL A 61 0.71 -10.44 -0.29
C VAL A 61 1.55 -10.09 -1.52
N ASN A 62 1.47 -8.80 -1.89
CA ASN A 62 2.43 -8.14 -2.76
C ASN A 62 2.94 -6.91 -1.99
N ILE A 63 4.23 -6.88 -1.67
CA ILE A 63 4.84 -5.81 -0.89
C ILE A 63 6.15 -5.38 -1.53
N GLY A 64 6.32 -4.09 -1.73
CA GLY A 64 7.56 -3.51 -2.24
C GLY A 64 7.40 -2.86 -3.60
N ASN A 65 8.43 -2.93 -4.41
CA ASN A 65 8.51 -2.21 -5.67
C ASN A 65 8.10 -3.10 -6.84
N PHE A 66 7.20 -2.56 -7.67
CA PHE A 66 6.65 -3.27 -8.81
C PHE A 66 6.54 -2.31 -10.00
N LYS A 67 6.39 -2.87 -11.18
CA LYS A 67 6.13 -2.12 -12.40
C LYS A 67 4.74 -2.49 -12.89
N MET A 68 3.94 -1.48 -13.17
CA MET A 68 2.57 -1.66 -13.67
C MET A 68 2.58 -1.97 -15.16
N GLU A 69 1.45 -2.48 -15.66
CA GLU A 69 1.29 -2.78 -17.09
C GLU A 69 1.54 -1.57 -17.99
N ASP A 70 1.22 -0.37 -17.50
CA ASP A 70 1.44 0.88 -18.26
C ASP A 70 2.89 1.36 -18.22
N GLY A 71 3.78 0.62 -17.55
CA GLY A 71 5.20 0.98 -17.45
C GLY A 71 5.57 1.83 -16.25
N ASN A 72 4.61 2.33 -15.51
CA ASN A 72 4.88 3.15 -14.34
C ASN A 72 5.36 2.29 -13.16
N LYS A 73 6.30 2.84 -12.39
CA LYS A 73 6.75 2.21 -11.16
C LYS A 73 5.76 2.51 -10.05
N CYS A 74 5.54 1.52 -9.17
CA CYS A 74 4.66 1.71 -8.03
C CYS A 74 5.20 0.98 -6.81
N ARG A 75 4.66 1.32 -5.65
CA ARG A 75 4.93 0.65 -4.38
C ARG A 75 3.64 0.00 -3.91
N LEU A 76 3.72 -1.28 -3.57
CA LEU A 76 2.54 -2.05 -3.14
C LEU A 76 2.66 -2.47 -1.69
N TYR A 77 1.53 -2.41 -0.98
CA TYR A 77 1.34 -2.98 0.35
C TYR A 77 -0.03 -3.64 0.32
N ILE A 78 -0.12 -4.77 -0.38
CA ILE A 78 -1.40 -5.38 -0.75
C ILE A 78 -1.56 -6.74 -0.09
N ASN A 79 -2.66 -6.88 0.67
CA ASN A 79 -3.19 -8.16 1.10
C ASN A 79 -4.07 -8.68 -0.03
N LYS A 80 -3.69 -9.80 -0.64
CA LYS A 80 -4.37 -10.31 -1.83
C LYS A 80 -5.79 -10.79 -1.57
N SER A 81 -6.10 -11.14 -0.31
CA SER A 81 -7.43 -11.59 0.07
C SER A 81 -8.44 -10.44 0.21
N THR A 82 -7.95 -9.20 0.27
CA THR A 82 -8.81 -8.02 0.37
C THR A 82 -8.97 -7.41 -1.00
N GLN A 83 -10.20 -7.29 -1.47
CA GLN A 83 -10.46 -6.78 -2.81
C GLN A 83 -10.27 -5.27 -2.91
N SER A 84 -10.70 -4.52 -1.90
CA SER A 84 -10.57 -3.07 -1.87
C SER A 84 -9.13 -2.64 -1.75
N CYS A 85 -8.80 -1.52 -2.37
CA CYS A 85 -7.44 -1.00 -2.44
C CYS A 85 -7.48 0.51 -2.47
N ILE A 86 -6.51 1.14 -1.80
CA ILE A 86 -6.35 2.59 -1.81
C ILE A 86 -5.21 2.94 -2.75
N GLU A 87 -5.51 3.78 -3.74
CA GLU A 87 -4.49 4.30 -4.64
C GLU A 87 -4.11 5.71 -4.20
N ILE A 88 -2.82 5.93 -3.94
CA ILE A 88 -2.28 7.22 -3.54
C ILE A 88 -1.30 7.68 -4.61
N ARG A 89 -1.49 8.89 -5.12
CA ARG A 89 -0.56 9.52 -6.04
C ARG A 89 0.02 10.74 -5.36
N LEU A 90 1.36 10.79 -5.31
CA LEU A 90 2.08 11.88 -4.67
C LEU A 90 2.32 13.02 -5.66
N SER A 91 2.59 14.19 -5.13
CA SER A 91 2.80 15.41 -5.90
C SER A 91 4.03 15.32 -6.79
N GLU A 92 4.06 16.11 -7.86
CA GLU A 92 5.15 16.12 -8.84
C GLU A 92 6.52 16.45 -8.24
N HIS A 93 6.56 17.21 -7.15
CA HIS A 93 7.84 17.57 -6.52
C HIS A 93 8.51 16.40 -5.78
N ILE A 94 7.79 15.29 -5.60
CA ILE A 94 8.35 14.10 -4.94
C ILE A 94 9.25 13.36 -5.92
N SER A 95 10.48 13.08 -5.51
CA SER A 95 11.50 12.50 -6.40
C SER A 95 11.55 10.96 -6.39
N HIS A 96 10.91 10.33 -5.40
CA HIS A 96 10.86 8.87 -5.32
C HIS A 96 9.55 8.33 -5.88
N THR A 97 9.23 7.06 -5.61
CA THR A 97 8.01 6.43 -6.11
C THR A 97 6.77 7.26 -5.78
N LYS A 98 5.99 7.61 -6.81
CA LYS A 98 4.84 8.50 -6.69
C LYS A 98 3.50 7.80 -6.61
N ILE A 99 3.45 6.52 -6.94
CA ILE A 99 2.21 5.76 -6.96
C ILE A 99 2.30 4.66 -5.91
N ILE A 100 1.38 4.67 -4.95
CA ILE A 100 1.34 3.70 -3.88
C ILE A 100 -0.06 3.09 -3.82
N PHE A 101 -0.12 1.76 -3.73
CA PHE A 101 -1.37 1.03 -3.51
C PHE A 101 -1.26 0.30 -2.18
N LEU A 102 -2.27 0.44 -1.35
CA LEU A 102 -2.28 -0.25 -0.07
C LEU A 102 -3.69 -0.67 0.30
N ASN A 103 -3.78 -1.68 1.15
CA ASN A 103 -5.05 -2.07 1.75
C ASN A 103 -4.80 -2.67 3.12
N SER A 104 -5.89 -2.93 3.85
CA SER A 104 -5.84 -3.58 5.14
C SER A 104 -6.34 -5.02 5.00
N LYS A 105 -6.57 -5.70 6.13
CA LYS A 105 -6.95 -7.12 6.14
C LYS A 105 -8.36 -7.38 5.61
N THR A 106 -9.24 -6.38 5.69
CA THR A 106 -10.63 -6.49 5.23
C THR A 106 -11.01 -5.27 4.43
N ASN A 107 -12.10 -5.40 3.66
CA ASN A 107 -12.65 -4.28 2.91
C ASN A 107 -13.11 -3.15 3.84
N ASP A 108 -13.71 -3.49 4.97
CA ASP A 108 -14.19 -2.50 5.94
C ASP A 108 -13.02 -1.71 6.55
N GLU A 109 -11.96 -2.40 6.95
CA GLU A 109 -10.77 -1.73 7.49
C GLU A 109 -10.12 -0.84 6.45
N THR A 110 -10.08 -1.29 5.21
CA THR A 110 -9.52 -0.51 4.10
C THR A 110 -10.34 0.75 3.85
N LYS A 111 -11.66 0.64 3.86
CA LYS A 111 -12.54 1.80 3.71
C LYS A 111 -12.37 2.78 4.86
N ASN A 112 -12.29 2.27 6.10
CA ASN A 112 -12.10 3.12 7.26
C ASN A 112 -10.77 3.89 7.19
N LEU A 113 -9.73 3.21 6.74
CA LEU A 113 -8.41 3.82 6.53
C LEU A 113 -8.49 4.91 5.45
N PHE A 114 -9.16 4.60 4.35
CA PHE A 114 -9.37 5.57 3.28
C PHE A 114 -10.11 6.82 3.78
N ASP A 115 -11.21 6.62 4.50
CA ASP A 115 -12.00 7.72 5.03
C ASP A 115 -11.18 8.61 5.97
N LYS A 116 -10.35 8.00 6.80
CA LYS A 116 -9.48 8.73 7.73
C LYS A 116 -8.48 9.61 6.98
N ILE A 117 -7.84 9.07 5.97
CA ILE A 117 -6.87 9.81 5.17
C ILE A 117 -7.56 10.91 4.37
N TYR A 118 -8.68 10.56 3.75
CA TYR A 118 -9.46 11.49 2.95
C TYR A 118 -9.90 12.71 3.77
N ASN A 119 -10.41 12.47 4.97
CA ASN A 119 -10.89 13.55 5.85
C ASN A 119 -9.74 14.44 6.35
N LEU A 120 -8.55 13.90 6.49
CA LEU A 120 -7.39 14.69 6.88
C LEU A 120 -6.84 15.53 5.73
N LYS A 121 -6.99 15.06 4.49
CA LYS A 121 -6.52 15.78 3.31
C LYS A 121 -7.50 16.86 2.89
N TYR A 122 -8.78 16.56 2.91
CA TYR A 122 -9.86 17.45 2.48
C TYR A 122 -10.70 17.89 3.65
#